data_40c6aead3395273d1be1ecdd58f46198
#
_entry.id   40c6aead3395273d1be1ecdd58f46198
#
_cell.length_a   1.000
_cell.length_b   1.000
_cell.length_c   1.000
_cell.angle_alpha   90.00
_cell.angle_beta   90.00
_cell.angle_gamma   90.00
#
_symmetry.space_group_name_H-M   'P 1'
#
loop_
_entity.id
_entity.type
_entity.pdbx_description
1 polymer ?
#
loop_
_entity_poly.entity_id
_entity_poly.type
_entity_poly.pdbx_seq_one_letter_code
_entity_poly.pdbx_strand_id
1 'polypeptide(L)'
;MASLSPSPVSSYRGRLAPSPTGYLHVGHARTFWTAYQRSRAACGALIMRMEDLDPDRSRSAYADAALEDLRWLGIRWHEGPDKGGPFAPYQQSRRRAIYLAAWRKLLHRGYLFPCRCSRKDLEAAVGAPHESSSALAAGSLGKLDLQDDEPIYPGTCRRNLGHVPQLPGPTTVELEQPEGYNWRFRVTDGEVIEFDDLNLGKQRFVAGRDFGDFVVWRRDGVPSYQLACVADDSAMGITEVVRGADLLKSTARQILLNRALGFRDPTWFHCRLVVDHNGRRLAKRHDALSLRAMRQRGLTPMNILSAELPVEA
;
A
#
# COMPACT_ATOMS: atom_id res chain seq x y z
N MET A 1 -33.23 -24.86 -29.32
CA MET A 1 -32.66 -23.61 -28.83
C MET A 1 -32.09 -23.90 -27.46
N ALA A 2 -30.79 -24.09 -27.36
CA ALA A 2 -30.13 -24.32 -26.06
C ALA A 2 -30.02 -22.99 -25.30
N SER A 3 -30.66 -22.92 -24.13
CA SER A 3 -30.57 -21.77 -23.25
C SER A 3 -29.13 -21.70 -22.70
N LEU A 4 -28.40 -20.72 -23.14
CA LEU A 4 -27.10 -20.38 -22.53
C LEU A 4 -27.38 -19.85 -21.12
N SER A 5 -27.16 -20.71 -20.12
CA SER A 5 -27.11 -20.28 -18.73
C SER A 5 -26.05 -19.18 -18.61
N PRO A 6 -26.33 -18.02 -17.97
CA PRO A 6 -25.31 -17.02 -17.75
C PRO A 6 -24.17 -17.64 -16.94
N SER A 7 -22.95 -17.56 -17.47
CA SER A 7 -21.75 -17.97 -16.75
C SER A 7 -21.73 -17.27 -15.38
N PRO A 8 -21.39 -17.98 -14.29
CA PRO A 8 -21.35 -17.37 -12.98
C PRO A 8 -20.40 -16.16 -13.02
N VAL A 9 -20.90 -15.00 -12.61
CA VAL A 9 -20.08 -13.79 -12.50
C VAL A 9 -18.91 -14.11 -11.60
N SER A 10 -17.71 -14.05 -12.13
CA SER A 10 -16.49 -14.32 -11.36
C SER A 10 -16.46 -13.45 -10.11
N SER A 11 -16.19 -14.06 -8.96
CA SER A 11 -16.01 -13.34 -7.70
C SER A 11 -14.69 -12.56 -7.63
N TYR A 12 -13.82 -12.68 -8.64
CA TYR A 12 -12.53 -12.00 -8.67
C TYR A 12 -12.70 -10.49 -8.88
N ARG A 13 -12.08 -9.74 -7.99
CA ARG A 13 -11.97 -8.27 -8.07
C ARG A 13 -10.53 -7.86 -7.77
N GLY A 14 -9.81 -7.43 -8.80
CA GLY A 14 -8.48 -6.83 -8.67
C GLY A 14 -8.55 -5.31 -8.69
N ARG A 15 -7.42 -4.65 -8.39
CA ARG A 15 -7.34 -3.20 -8.51
C ARG A 15 -6.03 -2.72 -9.13
N LEU A 16 -6.11 -1.59 -9.85
CA LEU A 16 -5.02 -0.72 -10.24
C LEU A 16 -5.03 0.47 -9.29
N ALA A 17 -3.91 0.74 -8.64
CA ALA A 17 -3.84 1.73 -7.56
C ALA A 17 -2.64 2.68 -7.74
N PRO A 18 -2.62 3.51 -8.81
CA PRO A 18 -1.56 4.48 -9.01
C PRO A 18 -1.66 5.64 -8.03
N SER A 19 -0.50 6.06 -7.46
CA SER A 19 -0.38 7.30 -6.70
C SER A 19 0.09 8.42 -7.63
N PRO A 20 -0.67 9.52 -7.81
CA PRO A 20 -0.40 10.58 -8.79
C PRO A 20 0.66 11.58 -8.29
N THR A 21 1.81 11.07 -7.85
CA THR A 21 2.96 11.84 -7.33
C THR A 21 4.09 11.98 -8.34
N GLY A 22 3.90 11.51 -9.56
CA GLY A 22 4.82 11.51 -10.69
C GLY A 22 4.30 10.63 -11.81
N TYR A 23 4.98 10.66 -12.96
CA TYR A 23 4.63 9.80 -14.09
C TYR A 23 4.88 8.32 -13.79
N LEU A 24 4.09 7.46 -14.41
CA LEU A 24 4.29 6.02 -14.34
C LEU A 24 5.60 5.64 -15.05
N HIS A 25 6.31 4.67 -14.49
CA HIS A 25 7.52 4.09 -15.08
C HIS A 25 7.31 2.59 -15.38
N VAL A 26 8.30 1.96 -16.02
CA VAL A 26 8.25 0.56 -16.46
C VAL A 26 7.86 -0.42 -15.35
N GLY A 27 8.36 -0.23 -14.13
CA GLY A 27 7.98 -1.09 -13.00
C GLY A 27 6.49 -1.04 -12.70
N HIS A 28 5.87 0.15 -12.76
CA HIS A 28 4.42 0.30 -12.65
C HIS A 28 3.69 -0.38 -13.81
N ALA A 29 4.17 -0.16 -15.04
CA ALA A 29 3.56 -0.76 -16.23
C ALA A 29 3.47 -2.28 -16.12
N ARG A 30 4.57 -2.94 -15.74
CA ARG A 30 4.62 -4.41 -15.58
C ARG A 30 3.72 -4.91 -14.46
N THR A 31 3.72 -4.22 -13.33
CA THR A 31 2.84 -4.56 -12.19
C THR A 31 1.37 -4.43 -12.56
N PHE A 32 0.97 -3.32 -13.18
CA PHE A 32 -0.41 -3.10 -13.60
C PHE A 32 -0.84 -4.02 -14.75
N TRP A 33 0.09 -4.34 -15.65
CA TRP A 33 -0.14 -5.35 -16.68
C TRP A 33 -0.40 -6.72 -16.09
N THR A 34 0.39 -7.14 -15.11
CA THR A 34 0.17 -8.39 -14.36
C THR A 34 -1.21 -8.40 -13.71
N ALA A 35 -1.61 -7.33 -13.03
CA ALA A 35 -2.95 -7.21 -12.43
C ALA A 35 -4.05 -7.34 -13.48
N TYR A 36 -3.87 -6.72 -14.64
CA TYR A 36 -4.81 -6.81 -15.76
C TYR A 36 -4.91 -8.23 -16.33
N GLN A 37 -3.77 -8.89 -16.57
CA GLN A 37 -3.76 -10.26 -17.08
C GLN A 37 -4.45 -11.24 -16.11
N ARG A 38 -4.18 -11.11 -14.79
CA ARG A 38 -4.80 -11.94 -13.76
C ARG A 38 -6.31 -11.73 -13.69
N SER A 39 -6.76 -10.49 -13.75
CA SER A 39 -8.18 -10.15 -13.80
C SER A 39 -8.85 -10.77 -15.05
N ARG A 40 -8.20 -10.71 -16.21
CA ARG A 40 -8.72 -11.32 -17.42
C ARG A 40 -8.77 -12.85 -17.36
N ALA A 41 -7.71 -13.47 -16.86
CA ALA A 41 -7.65 -14.92 -16.71
C ALA A 41 -8.76 -15.44 -15.78
N ALA A 42 -9.10 -14.66 -14.75
CA ALA A 42 -10.19 -14.97 -13.83
C ALA A 42 -11.59 -14.55 -14.33
N CYS A 43 -11.70 -13.97 -15.53
CA CYS A 43 -12.95 -13.36 -16.05
C CYS A 43 -13.58 -12.40 -15.01
N GLY A 44 -12.76 -11.68 -14.24
CA GLY A 44 -13.18 -10.86 -13.12
C GLY A 44 -13.14 -9.36 -13.39
N ALA A 45 -13.53 -8.58 -12.39
CA ALA A 45 -13.52 -7.13 -12.45
C ALA A 45 -12.13 -6.57 -12.10
N LEU A 46 -11.75 -5.48 -12.76
CA LEU A 46 -10.58 -4.68 -12.44
C LEU A 46 -11.02 -3.24 -12.13
N ILE A 47 -10.62 -2.74 -10.99
CA ILE A 47 -11.02 -1.43 -10.46
C ILE A 47 -9.83 -0.48 -10.54
N MET A 48 -10.04 0.74 -11.03
CA MET A 48 -9.09 1.83 -10.97
C MET A 48 -9.35 2.65 -9.71
N ARG A 49 -8.39 2.70 -8.79
CA ARG A 49 -8.42 3.57 -7.60
C ARG A 49 -7.25 4.53 -7.64
N MET A 50 -7.53 5.83 -7.63
CA MET A 50 -6.49 6.86 -7.57
C MET A 50 -6.07 7.09 -6.12
N GLU A 51 -4.79 6.82 -5.80
CA GLU A 51 -4.25 6.94 -4.44
C GLU A 51 -3.62 8.33 -4.23
N ASP A 52 -4.48 9.33 -4.14
CA ASP A 52 -4.18 10.76 -4.09
C ASP A 52 -4.29 11.38 -2.67
N LEU A 53 -3.98 10.58 -1.64
CA LEU A 53 -4.10 11.00 -0.23
C LEU A 53 -3.17 12.16 0.16
N ASP A 54 -1.99 12.24 -0.43
CA ASP A 54 -1.00 13.25 -0.10
C ASP A 54 -1.24 14.51 -0.95
N PRO A 55 -1.83 15.58 -0.39
CA PRO A 55 -2.19 16.78 -1.16
C PRO A 55 -0.97 17.56 -1.62
N ASP A 56 0.16 17.44 -0.92
CA ASP A 56 1.37 18.18 -1.25
C ASP A 56 2.08 17.60 -2.48
N ARG A 57 2.00 16.29 -2.67
CA ARG A 57 2.67 15.56 -3.77
C ARG A 57 1.75 15.16 -4.90
N SER A 58 0.46 14.98 -4.64
CA SER A 58 -0.51 14.58 -5.67
C SER A 58 -0.84 15.73 -6.61
N ARG A 59 -0.86 15.43 -7.91
CA ARG A 59 -1.22 16.39 -8.96
C ARG A 59 -2.21 15.76 -9.93
N SER A 60 -3.26 16.51 -10.30
CA SER A 60 -4.25 16.05 -11.29
C SER A 60 -3.61 15.67 -12.61
N ALA A 61 -2.62 16.44 -13.06
CA ALA A 61 -1.89 16.14 -14.30
C ALA A 61 -1.23 14.75 -14.28
N TYR A 62 -0.74 14.27 -13.13
CA TYR A 62 -0.19 12.92 -13.01
C TYR A 62 -1.30 11.86 -12.94
N ALA A 63 -2.44 12.19 -12.35
CA ALA A 63 -3.60 11.29 -12.35
C ALA A 63 -4.12 11.06 -13.77
N ASP A 64 -4.30 12.14 -14.54
CA ASP A 64 -4.75 12.07 -15.93
C ASP A 64 -3.73 11.32 -16.81
N ALA A 65 -2.44 11.62 -16.63
CA ALA A 65 -1.36 10.92 -17.33
C ALA A 65 -1.35 9.42 -17.01
N ALA A 66 -1.58 9.03 -15.76
CA ALA A 66 -1.64 7.61 -15.38
C ALA A 66 -2.80 6.89 -16.09
N LEU A 67 -3.98 7.50 -16.17
CA LEU A 67 -5.11 6.93 -16.89
C LEU A 67 -4.82 6.81 -18.40
N GLU A 68 -4.20 7.84 -18.99
CA GLU A 68 -3.81 7.86 -20.41
C GLU A 68 -2.78 6.77 -20.72
N ASP A 69 -1.69 6.70 -19.93
CA ASP A 69 -0.60 5.75 -20.12
C ASP A 69 -1.09 4.29 -19.98
N LEU A 70 -1.95 4.02 -19.01
CA LEU A 70 -2.50 2.67 -18.82
C LEU A 70 -3.42 2.27 -19.97
N ARG A 71 -4.22 3.20 -20.50
CA ARG A 71 -5.04 2.95 -21.71
C ARG A 71 -4.17 2.70 -22.94
N TRP A 72 -3.08 3.47 -23.08
CA TRP A 72 -2.11 3.28 -24.15
C TRP A 72 -1.44 1.89 -24.08
N LEU A 73 -1.11 1.41 -22.88
CA LEU A 73 -0.62 0.04 -22.67
C LEU A 73 -1.66 -1.05 -23.02
N GLY A 74 -2.89 -0.69 -23.36
CA GLY A 74 -3.97 -1.63 -23.64
C GLY A 74 -4.70 -2.14 -22.39
N ILE A 75 -4.41 -1.61 -21.21
CA ILE A 75 -5.07 -1.97 -19.96
C ILE A 75 -6.48 -1.35 -19.95
N ARG A 76 -7.47 -2.15 -19.55
CA ARG A 76 -8.87 -1.74 -19.42
C ARG A 76 -9.36 -2.12 -18.02
N TRP A 77 -10.14 -1.23 -17.42
CA TRP A 77 -10.78 -1.43 -16.12
C TRP A 77 -12.29 -1.22 -16.22
N HIS A 78 -13.02 -1.75 -15.26
CA HIS A 78 -14.48 -1.76 -15.25
C HIS A 78 -15.08 -0.58 -14.48
N GLU A 79 -14.44 -0.20 -13.38
CA GLU A 79 -14.86 0.85 -12.46
C GLU A 79 -13.68 1.80 -12.19
N GLY A 80 -13.95 3.07 -11.93
CA GLY A 80 -12.88 4.02 -11.63
C GLY A 80 -13.31 5.48 -11.67
N PRO A 81 -12.38 6.43 -11.44
CA PRO A 81 -12.69 7.86 -11.38
C PRO A 81 -13.26 8.42 -12.68
N ASP A 82 -12.95 7.79 -13.81
CA ASP A 82 -13.37 8.16 -15.17
C ASP A 82 -14.61 7.43 -15.66
N LYS A 83 -15.01 6.35 -14.99
CA LYS A 83 -16.12 5.49 -15.39
C LYS A 83 -17.24 5.46 -14.36
N GLY A 84 -16.95 5.86 -13.12
CA GLY A 84 -17.88 5.64 -12.03
C GLY A 84 -17.94 4.17 -11.60
N GLY A 85 -19.01 3.81 -10.91
CA GLY A 85 -19.27 2.47 -10.40
C GLY A 85 -19.90 2.50 -9.02
N PRO A 86 -20.26 1.32 -8.46
CA PRO A 86 -21.04 1.21 -7.22
C PRO A 86 -20.30 1.68 -5.96
N PHE A 87 -18.96 1.81 -6.02
CA PHE A 87 -18.13 2.18 -4.86
C PHE A 87 -17.53 3.58 -4.98
N ALA A 88 -18.06 4.42 -5.89
CA ALA A 88 -17.61 5.80 -6.06
C ALA A 88 -17.71 6.60 -4.74
N PRO A 89 -16.80 7.58 -4.55
CA PRO A 89 -15.72 8.01 -5.41
C PRO A 89 -14.52 7.05 -5.39
N TYR A 90 -13.74 7.01 -6.49
CA TYR A 90 -12.54 6.16 -6.62
C TYR A 90 -11.23 6.93 -6.40
N GLN A 91 -11.29 8.18 -5.97
CA GLN A 91 -10.17 8.99 -5.49
C GLN A 91 -10.10 8.87 -3.96
N GLN A 92 -8.96 8.51 -3.41
CA GLN A 92 -8.79 8.33 -1.96
C GLN A 92 -8.99 9.64 -1.19
N SER A 93 -8.58 10.77 -1.74
CA SER A 93 -8.78 12.10 -1.15
C SER A 93 -10.26 12.42 -0.85
N ARG A 94 -11.19 11.78 -1.54
CA ARG A 94 -12.64 11.97 -1.42
C ARG A 94 -13.34 10.93 -0.53
N ARG A 95 -12.58 10.03 0.14
CA ARG A 95 -13.10 8.88 0.90
C ARG A 95 -12.85 8.98 2.41
N ARG A 96 -12.51 10.17 2.91
CA ARG A 96 -12.16 10.41 4.33
C ARG A 96 -13.15 9.78 5.33
N ALA A 97 -14.44 9.78 5.04
CA ALA A 97 -15.47 9.23 5.94
C ALA A 97 -15.25 7.72 6.19
N ILE A 98 -14.84 6.95 5.18
CA ILE A 98 -14.57 5.52 5.29
C ILE A 98 -13.35 5.28 6.19
N TYR A 99 -12.30 6.07 6.00
CA TYR A 99 -11.08 5.95 6.81
C TYR A 99 -11.31 6.35 8.27
N LEU A 100 -12.12 7.39 8.48
CA LEU A 100 -12.51 7.83 9.81
C LEU A 100 -13.32 6.76 10.55
N ALA A 101 -14.24 6.08 9.86
CA ALA A 101 -15.00 4.98 10.44
C ALA A 101 -14.07 3.80 10.82
N ALA A 102 -13.09 3.47 9.98
CA ALA A 102 -12.09 2.44 10.27
C ALA A 102 -11.21 2.85 11.46
N TRP A 103 -10.72 4.09 11.50
CA TRP A 103 -9.94 4.62 12.61
C TRP A 103 -10.72 4.56 13.94
N ARG A 104 -11.99 5.01 13.98
CA ARG A 104 -12.85 4.93 15.16
C ARG A 104 -13.00 3.49 15.65
N LYS A 105 -13.24 2.56 14.74
CA LYS A 105 -13.35 1.12 15.07
C LYS A 105 -12.09 0.58 15.71
N LEU A 106 -10.90 0.93 15.18
CA LEU A 106 -9.62 0.56 15.77
C LEU A 106 -9.40 1.19 17.14
N LEU A 107 -9.78 2.47 17.30
CA LEU A 107 -9.69 3.19 18.58
C LEU A 107 -10.56 2.54 19.66
N HIS A 108 -11.84 2.31 19.36
CA HIS A 108 -12.76 1.64 20.29
C HIS A 108 -12.33 0.25 20.70
N ARG A 109 -11.61 -0.46 19.83
CA ARG A 109 -11.07 -1.79 20.12
C ARG A 109 -9.72 -1.75 20.85
N GLY A 110 -9.19 -0.58 21.17
CA GLY A 110 -7.94 -0.42 21.91
C GLY A 110 -6.66 -0.67 21.10
N TYR A 111 -6.76 -0.73 19.78
CA TYR A 111 -5.58 -0.96 18.92
C TYR A 111 -4.75 0.30 18.69
N LEU A 112 -5.28 1.49 18.97
CA LEU A 112 -4.62 2.75 18.66
C LEU A 112 -4.12 3.48 19.90
N PHE A 113 -3.02 4.21 19.71
CA PHE A 113 -2.55 5.18 20.70
C PHE A 113 -2.01 6.44 20.01
N PRO A 114 -2.11 7.61 20.67
CA PRO A 114 -1.60 8.87 20.16
C PRO A 114 -0.08 8.94 20.34
N CYS A 115 0.63 9.45 19.32
CA CYS A 115 2.07 9.62 19.31
C CYS A 115 2.44 11.04 18.87
N ARG A 116 3.32 11.69 19.63
CA ARG A 116 3.84 13.05 19.34
C ARG A 116 5.20 13.05 18.67
N CYS A 117 5.86 11.90 18.57
CA CYS A 117 7.20 11.80 18.00
C CYS A 117 7.23 12.30 16.55
N SER A 118 8.21 13.15 16.26
CA SER A 118 8.59 13.54 14.91
C SER A 118 9.50 12.47 14.27
N ARG A 119 9.78 12.60 12.96
CA ARG A 119 10.79 11.74 12.30
C ARG A 119 12.16 11.87 12.94
N LYS A 120 12.58 13.09 13.31
CA LYS A 120 13.87 13.33 13.98
C LYS A 120 13.96 12.61 15.32
N ASP A 121 12.86 12.58 16.10
CA ASP A 121 12.83 11.85 17.37
C ASP A 121 13.01 10.36 17.17
N LEU A 122 12.45 9.80 16.09
CA LEU A 122 12.59 8.38 15.75
C LEU A 122 14.00 8.05 15.29
N GLU A 123 14.58 8.88 14.42
CA GLU A 123 15.96 8.73 13.95
C GLU A 123 16.97 8.84 15.11
N ALA A 124 16.78 9.79 16.00
CA ALA A 124 17.62 9.97 17.19
C ALA A 124 17.54 8.76 18.15
N ALA A 125 16.36 8.18 18.30
CA ALA A 125 16.16 7.00 19.15
C ALA A 125 16.84 5.73 18.58
N VAL A 126 16.92 5.61 17.25
CA VAL A 126 17.61 4.50 16.57
C VAL A 126 19.13 4.69 16.57
N GLY A 127 19.61 5.94 16.51
CA GLY A 127 21.03 6.28 16.55
C GLY A 127 21.67 6.21 17.94
N ALA A 128 20.89 6.06 19.02
CA ALA A 128 21.44 5.85 20.36
C ALA A 128 22.00 4.42 20.49
N PRO A 129 23.25 4.23 20.95
CA PRO A 129 23.83 2.90 21.10
C PRO A 129 23.04 2.11 22.13
N HIS A 130 22.17 1.22 21.71
CA HIS A 130 21.66 0.14 22.55
C HIS A 130 22.65 -1.02 22.47
N GLU A 131 23.35 -1.26 23.55
CA GLU A 131 24.05 -2.52 23.80
C GLU A 131 23.02 -3.64 23.78
N SER A 132 23.28 -4.62 22.90
CA SER A 132 22.51 -5.85 22.69
C SER A 132 21.46 -5.85 21.55
N SER A 133 21.95 -6.15 20.35
CA SER A 133 21.33 -7.20 19.53
C SER A 133 22.36 -7.77 18.59
N SER A 134 22.81 -8.98 18.96
CA SER A 134 23.66 -9.84 18.18
C SER A 134 23.08 -10.08 16.78
N ALA A 135 23.94 -9.91 15.79
CA ALA A 135 23.77 -10.39 14.43
C ALA A 135 23.44 -11.89 14.45
N LEU A 136 22.19 -12.26 14.17
CA LEU A 136 21.84 -13.64 13.87
C LEU A 136 20.98 -13.70 12.62
N ALA A 137 21.61 -14.32 11.62
CA ALA A 137 21.00 -15.00 10.48
C ALA A 137 20.27 -14.14 9.44
N ALA A 138 21.05 -13.60 8.52
CA ALA A 138 20.61 -13.37 7.15
C ALA A 138 20.34 -14.74 6.49
N GLY A 139 19.09 -15.19 6.54
CA GLY A 139 18.57 -16.22 5.66
C GLY A 139 18.42 -15.62 4.26
N SER A 140 19.23 -16.05 3.37
CA SER A 140 19.35 -16.03 1.94
C SER A 140 18.09 -15.63 1.12
N LEU A 141 17.73 -14.37 1.12
CA LEU A 141 17.14 -13.63 0.01
C LEU A 141 17.93 -12.33 -0.03
N GLY A 142 18.63 -12.06 -1.15
CA GLY A 142 19.46 -10.87 -1.31
C GLY A 142 18.71 -9.64 -0.81
N LYS A 143 19.39 -8.69 -0.17
CA LYS A 143 18.84 -7.42 0.32
C LYS A 143 17.99 -6.81 -0.78
N LEU A 144 16.70 -7.14 -0.79
CA LEU A 144 15.70 -6.37 -1.50
C LEU A 144 15.68 -5.01 -0.83
N ASP A 145 16.04 -3.99 -1.57
CA ASP A 145 16.00 -2.58 -1.15
C ASP A 145 14.52 -2.22 -0.98
N LEU A 146 13.97 -2.63 0.16
CA LEU A 146 12.56 -2.43 0.48
C LEU A 146 12.40 -0.96 0.84
N GLN A 147 11.64 -0.23 0.07
CA GLN A 147 11.35 1.21 0.26
C GLN A 147 10.63 1.51 1.59
N ASP A 148 10.40 0.50 2.42
CA ASP A 148 9.68 0.56 3.69
C ASP A 148 10.65 0.47 4.88
N ASP A 149 11.77 1.22 4.79
CA ASP A 149 12.74 1.37 5.88
C ASP A 149 12.28 2.40 6.92
N GLU A 150 10.99 2.39 7.26
CA GLU A 150 10.55 3.12 8.44
C GLU A 150 11.24 2.50 9.66
N PRO A 151 11.99 3.29 10.46
CA PRO A 151 12.64 2.78 11.67
C PRO A 151 11.61 2.11 12.58
N ILE A 152 12.01 1.00 13.20
CA ILE A 152 11.15 0.34 14.18
C ILE A 152 10.87 1.35 15.31
N TYR A 153 9.59 1.58 15.57
CA TYR A 153 9.17 2.54 16.57
C TYR A 153 9.64 2.09 17.98
N PRO A 154 10.38 2.92 18.73
CA PRO A 154 10.99 2.53 20.00
C PRO A 154 10.00 2.41 21.18
N GLY A 155 8.72 2.62 20.93
CA GLY A 155 7.67 2.52 21.94
C GLY A 155 7.58 3.70 22.91
N THR A 156 8.23 4.84 22.63
CA THR A 156 8.29 6.00 23.53
C THR A 156 6.92 6.45 24.06
N CYS A 157 5.97 6.72 23.15
CA CYS A 157 4.62 7.11 23.56
C CYS A 157 3.79 5.92 24.04
N ARG A 158 4.09 4.69 23.58
CA ARG A 158 3.42 3.47 24.02
C ARG A 158 3.71 3.14 25.50
N ARG A 159 4.94 3.33 25.96
CA ARG A 159 5.35 3.09 27.37
C ARG A 159 4.69 4.09 28.32
N ASN A 160 4.49 5.31 27.88
CA ASN A 160 3.87 6.37 28.65
C ASN A 160 2.35 6.21 28.80
N LEU A 161 1.73 5.16 28.23
CA LEU A 161 0.31 4.86 28.43
C LEU A 161 -0.06 4.37 29.84
N GLY A 162 0.91 4.01 30.69
CA GLY A 162 0.70 3.85 32.14
C GLY A 162 0.48 5.17 32.86
N HIS A 163 0.85 6.29 32.25
CA HIS A 163 0.55 7.67 32.61
C HIS A 163 -0.05 8.34 31.37
N VAL A 164 -1.10 7.76 30.78
CA VAL A 164 -1.96 8.60 29.94
C VAL A 164 -2.41 9.70 30.89
N PRO A 165 -2.01 10.98 30.68
CA PRO A 165 -2.82 12.03 31.21
C PRO A 165 -4.23 11.64 30.72
N GLN A 166 -5.14 11.35 31.62
CA GLN A 166 -6.55 11.28 31.27
C GLN A 166 -6.72 12.46 30.34
N LEU A 167 -6.95 12.17 29.03
CA LEU A 167 -7.23 13.24 28.10
C LEU A 167 -8.24 14.09 28.82
N PRO A 168 -7.98 15.40 29.06
CA PRO A 168 -8.85 16.22 29.89
C PRO A 168 -10.21 16.22 29.21
N GLY A 169 -11.16 15.51 29.78
CA GLY A 169 -12.49 15.38 29.23
C GLY A 169 -13.07 13.98 29.41
N PRO A 170 -14.34 13.84 29.38
CA PRO A 170 -15.04 12.61 29.70
C PRO A 170 -14.67 11.49 28.73
N THR A 171 -14.39 10.34 29.34
CA THR A 171 -14.40 8.99 28.76
C THR A 171 -14.40 8.90 27.24
N THR A 172 -13.44 8.20 26.69
CA THR A 172 -13.25 7.61 25.32
C THR A 172 -14.34 7.82 24.22
N VAL A 173 -15.43 8.47 24.51
CA VAL A 173 -16.63 8.62 23.66
C VAL A 173 -16.57 9.85 22.75
N GLU A 174 -15.67 10.82 22.97
CA GLU A 174 -15.70 12.11 22.27
C GLU A 174 -14.50 12.45 21.40
N LEU A 175 -13.56 11.52 21.14
CA LEU A 175 -12.58 11.74 20.08
C LEU A 175 -13.22 11.45 18.73
N GLU A 176 -14.02 12.39 18.27
CA GLU A 176 -14.66 12.26 16.94
C GLU A 176 -13.66 12.36 15.78
N GLN A 177 -12.51 12.98 16.00
CA GLN A 177 -11.51 13.29 14.98
C GLN A 177 -10.08 12.93 15.44
N PRO A 178 -9.24 12.38 14.57
CA PRO A 178 -7.86 11.96 14.90
C PRO A 178 -6.83 13.12 14.86
N GLU A 179 -7.24 14.36 15.00
CA GLU A 179 -6.39 15.52 14.77
C GLU A 179 -5.35 15.74 15.87
N GLY A 180 -4.23 16.39 15.52
CA GLY A 180 -3.19 16.83 16.46
C GLY A 180 -2.15 15.77 16.85
N TYR A 181 -2.36 14.50 16.54
CA TYR A 181 -1.45 13.40 16.85
C TYR A 181 -1.19 12.52 15.63
N ASN A 182 -0.03 11.88 15.63
CA ASN A 182 0.13 10.66 14.83
C ASN A 182 -0.55 9.53 15.61
N TRP A 183 -1.51 8.85 15.02
CA TRP A 183 -2.13 7.67 15.62
C TRP A 183 -1.40 6.43 15.12
N ARG A 184 -0.89 5.64 16.07
CA ARG A 184 -0.18 4.40 15.76
C ARG A 184 -1.03 3.19 16.10
N PHE A 185 -0.95 2.19 15.22
CA PHE A 185 -1.46 0.86 15.51
C PHE A 185 -0.44 0.14 16.41
N ARG A 186 -0.94 -0.41 17.50
CA ARG A 186 -0.16 -1.17 18.46
C ARG A 186 0.03 -2.59 17.94
N VAL A 187 1.27 -3.02 17.77
CA VAL A 187 1.58 -4.41 17.45
C VAL A 187 1.93 -5.18 18.73
N THR A 188 1.72 -6.48 18.70
CA THR A 188 2.20 -7.36 19.78
C THR A 188 3.62 -7.82 19.45
N ASP A 189 4.60 -7.43 20.25
CA ASP A 189 5.99 -7.81 20.02
C ASP A 189 6.14 -9.34 20.04
N GLY A 190 6.81 -9.88 19.03
CA GLY A 190 6.96 -11.31 18.82
C GLY A 190 5.82 -11.98 18.04
N GLU A 191 4.72 -11.27 17.74
CA GLU A 191 3.65 -11.81 16.91
C GLU A 191 4.17 -12.15 15.50
N VAL A 192 3.93 -13.39 15.08
CA VAL A 192 4.33 -13.90 13.77
C VAL A 192 3.17 -13.71 12.80
N ILE A 193 3.45 -13.02 11.70
CA ILE A 193 2.52 -12.82 10.59
C ILE A 193 3.03 -13.63 9.40
N GLU A 194 2.27 -14.66 9.05
CA GLU A 194 2.54 -15.51 7.89
C GLU A 194 1.43 -15.38 6.87
N PHE A 195 1.81 -15.39 5.60
CA PHE A 195 0.88 -15.43 4.48
C PHE A 195 1.53 -16.08 3.26
N ASP A 196 0.70 -16.67 2.41
CA ASP A 196 1.14 -17.23 1.14
C ASP A 196 1.01 -16.18 0.03
N ASP A 197 2.14 -15.81 -0.56
CA ASP A 197 2.16 -14.96 -1.75
C ASP A 197 2.14 -15.83 -3.01
N LEU A 198 1.24 -15.54 -3.93
CA LEU A 198 1.03 -16.37 -5.13
C LEU A 198 2.22 -16.39 -6.11
N ASN A 199 3.17 -15.45 -5.96
CA ASN A 199 4.37 -15.37 -6.80
C ASN A 199 5.67 -15.65 -6.05
N LEU A 200 5.74 -15.28 -4.77
CA LEU A 200 6.95 -15.34 -3.97
C LEU A 200 6.90 -16.45 -2.90
N GLY A 201 5.79 -17.19 -2.83
CA GLY A 201 5.61 -18.26 -1.86
C GLY A 201 5.38 -17.76 -0.44
N LYS A 202 5.69 -18.60 0.54
CA LYS A 202 5.46 -18.29 1.96
C LYS A 202 6.30 -17.11 2.42
N GLN A 203 5.62 -16.15 3.04
CA GLN A 203 6.22 -14.95 3.63
C GLN A 203 6.01 -14.98 5.14
N ARG A 204 7.00 -14.50 5.89
CA ARG A 204 6.99 -14.49 7.34
C ARG A 204 7.62 -13.21 7.87
N PHE A 205 6.87 -12.50 8.72
CA PHE A 205 7.32 -11.29 9.41
C PHE A 205 7.06 -11.43 10.92
N VAL A 206 7.90 -10.81 11.74
CA VAL A 206 7.75 -10.81 13.19
C VAL A 206 7.62 -9.36 13.66
N ALA A 207 6.49 -9.04 14.27
CA ALA A 207 6.28 -7.73 14.86
C ALA A 207 7.28 -7.46 16.01
N GLY A 208 7.73 -6.23 16.13
CA GLY A 208 8.82 -5.83 17.05
C GLY A 208 10.22 -6.04 16.48
N ARG A 209 10.39 -6.94 15.47
CA ARG A 209 11.68 -7.21 14.83
C ARG A 209 11.74 -6.67 13.40
N ASP A 210 10.76 -7.02 12.58
CA ASP A 210 10.75 -6.66 11.16
C ASP A 210 10.01 -5.34 10.91
N PHE A 211 9.07 -5.00 11.77
CA PHE A 211 8.38 -3.71 11.86
C PHE A 211 7.81 -3.51 13.28
N GLY A 212 7.63 -2.25 13.68
CA GLY A 212 7.03 -1.88 14.97
C GLY A 212 5.64 -1.29 14.85
N ASP A 213 5.21 -0.60 15.93
CA ASP A 213 3.96 0.19 15.91
C ASP A 213 4.00 1.19 14.77
N PHE A 214 3.03 1.14 13.86
CA PHE A 214 3.04 1.94 12.63
C PHE A 214 1.90 2.96 12.59
N VAL A 215 2.14 4.05 11.86
CA VAL A 215 1.17 5.14 11.74
C VAL A 215 -0.03 4.69 10.90
N VAL A 216 -1.24 4.92 11.43
CA VAL A 216 -2.51 4.73 10.70
C VAL A 216 -3.18 6.06 10.38
N TRP A 217 -2.87 7.12 11.15
CA TRP A 217 -3.34 8.46 10.88
C TRP A 217 -2.28 9.48 11.25
N ARG A 218 -1.99 10.41 10.34
CA ARG A 218 -0.97 11.44 10.52
C ARG A 218 -1.54 12.63 11.27
N ARG A 219 -0.69 13.35 12.01
CA ARG A 219 -1.07 14.54 12.78
C ARG A 219 -1.59 15.70 11.93
N ASP A 220 -1.27 15.71 10.64
CA ASP A 220 -1.74 16.67 9.64
C ASP A 220 -3.15 16.35 9.09
N GLY A 221 -3.83 15.37 9.69
CA GLY A 221 -5.18 15.00 9.35
C GLY A 221 -5.32 14.02 8.17
N VAL A 222 -4.22 13.50 7.64
CA VAL A 222 -4.22 12.55 6.52
C VAL A 222 -4.15 11.11 7.03
N PRO A 223 -5.03 10.20 6.57
CA PRO A 223 -4.90 8.79 6.87
C PRO A 223 -3.63 8.23 6.25
N SER A 224 -3.02 7.21 6.88
CA SER A 224 -1.86 6.56 6.30
C SER A 224 -2.25 5.68 5.12
N TYR A 225 -1.26 5.40 4.26
CA TYR A 225 -1.38 4.43 3.17
C TYR A 225 -1.93 3.08 3.67
N GLN A 226 -1.42 2.58 4.80
CA GLN A 226 -1.82 1.27 5.33
C GLN A 226 -3.31 1.21 5.65
N LEU A 227 -3.85 2.20 6.36
CA LEU A 227 -5.26 2.25 6.72
C LEU A 227 -6.15 2.47 5.50
N ALA A 228 -5.77 3.38 4.62
CA ALA A 228 -6.56 3.71 3.44
C ALA A 228 -6.68 2.53 2.48
N CYS A 229 -5.57 1.82 2.19
CA CYS A 229 -5.61 0.62 1.35
C CYS A 229 -6.54 -0.45 1.91
N VAL A 230 -6.39 -0.78 3.21
CA VAL A 230 -7.22 -1.81 3.86
C VAL A 230 -8.71 -1.44 3.84
N ALA A 231 -9.03 -0.20 4.17
CA ALA A 231 -10.41 0.27 4.19
C ALA A 231 -11.04 0.27 2.79
N ASP A 232 -10.29 0.68 1.79
CA ASP A 232 -10.76 0.72 0.40
C ASP A 232 -10.84 -0.67 -0.22
N ASP A 233 -9.83 -1.52 -0.02
CA ASP A 233 -9.85 -2.88 -0.54
C ASP A 233 -11.03 -3.67 0.02
N SER A 234 -11.33 -3.51 1.31
CA SER A 234 -12.52 -4.08 1.93
C SER A 234 -13.82 -3.48 1.37
N ALA A 235 -13.93 -2.14 1.31
CA ALA A 235 -15.13 -1.45 0.84
C ALA A 235 -15.45 -1.74 -0.64
N MET A 236 -14.43 -1.91 -1.48
CA MET A 236 -14.56 -2.23 -2.90
C MET A 236 -14.64 -3.74 -3.17
N GLY A 237 -14.59 -4.58 -2.15
CA GLY A 237 -14.66 -6.04 -2.27
C GLY A 237 -13.48 -6.62 -3.05
N ILE A 238 -12.28 -6.06 -2.90
CA ILE A 238 -11.08 -6.57 -3.56
C ILE A 238 -10.73 -7.95 -3.04
N THR A 239 -10.55 -8.90 -3.95
CA THR A 239 -10.23 -10.29 -3.63
C THR A 239 -8.77 -10.64 -3.88
N GLU A 240 -8.09 -9.87 -4.74
CA GLU A 240 -6.67 -10.05 -5.00
C GLU A 240 -5.94 -8.71 -5.13
N VAL A 241 -4.79 -8.61 -4.47
CA VAL A 241 -3.90 -7.46 -4.48
C VAL A 241 -2.62 -7.80 -5.23
N VAL A 242 -2.45 -7.22 -6.43
CA VAL A 242 -1.21 -7.29 -7.21
C VAL A 242 -0.45 -5.98 -7.02
N ARG A 243 0.83 -6.06 -6.60
CA ARG A 243 1.70 -4.90 -6.39
C ARG A 243 3.19 -5.25 -6.39
N GLY A 244 4.09 -4.30 -6.21
CA GLY A 244 5.54 -4.55 -6.16
C GLY A 244 5.98 -5.25 -4.87
N ALA A 245 7.06 -6.05 -4.96
CA ALA A 245 7.64 -6.78 -3.82
C ALA A 245 8.22 -5.87 -2.72
N ASP A 246 8.44 -4.60 -3.01
CA ASP A 246 8.81 -3.57 -2.03
C ASP A 246 7.74 -3.35 -0.96
N LEU A 247 6.51 -3.80 -1.21
CA LEU A 247 5.38 -3.68 -0.28
C LEU A 247 5.08 -4.96 0.52
N LEU A 248 5.99 -5.95 0.52
CA LEU A 248 5.81 -7.19 1.31
C LEU A 248 5.62 -6.92 2.81
N LYS A 249 6.43 -6.05 3.39
CA LYS A 249 6.31 -5.64 4.80
C LYS A 249 4.98 -4.92 5.07
N SER A 250 4.53 -4.11 4.12
CA SER A 250 3.20 -3.47 4.18
C SER A 250 2.06 -4.48 4.20
N THR A 251 2.23 -5.64 3.53
CA THR A 251 1.25 -6.74 3.59
C THR A 251 1.05 -7.24 5.00
N ALA A 252 2.13 -7.48 5.75
CA ALA A 252 2.04 -7.93 7.14
C ALA A 252 1.28 -6.91 8.02
N ARG A 253 1.56 -5.60 7.85
CA ARG A 253 0.83 -4.53 8.56
C ARG A 253 -0.66 -4.49 8.18
N GLN A 254 -0.97 -4.69 6.91
CA GLN A 254 -2.35 -4.67 6.40
C GLN A 254 -3.15 -5.90 6.87
N ILE A 255 -2.52 -7.07 6.98
CA ILE A 255 -3.12 -8.26 7.59
C ILE A 255 -3.50 -7.99 9.05
N LEU A 256 -2.63 -7.35 9.83
CA LEU A 256 -2.96 -6.95 11.21
C LEU A 256 -4.15 -5.99 11.27
N LEU A 257 -4.21 -5.02 10.36
CA LEU A 257 -5.34 -4.09 10.26
C LEU A 257 -6.63 -4.82 9.87
N ASN A 258 -6.58 -5.74 8.89
CA ASN A 258 -7.74 -6.52 8.47
C ASN A 258 -8.30 -7.33 9.65
N ARG A 259 -7.43 -8.03 10.39
CA ARG A 259 -7.81 -8.80 11.59
C ARG A 259 -8.45 -7.89 12.64
N ALA A 260 -7.82 -6.74 12.94
CA ALA A 260 -8.33 -5.79 13.92
C ALA A 260 -9.66 -5.15 13.49
N LEU A 261 -9.88 -4.95 12.21
CA LEU A 261 -11.11 -4.40 11.64
C LEU A 261 -12.19 -5.47 11.37
N GLY A 262 -11.83 -6.75 11.42
CA GLY A 262 -12.72 -7.85 11.04
C GLY A 262 -13.01 -7.88 9.53
N PHE A 263 -12.04 -7.44 8.72
CA PHE A 263 -12.09 -7.53 7.27
C PHE A 263 -11.49 -8.86 6.79
N ARG A 264 -11.90 -9.29 5.61
CA ARG A 264 -11.32 -10.47 4.97
C ARG A 264 -9.99 -10.07 4.30
N ASP A 265 -8.95 -10.90 4.45
CA ASP A 265 -7.73 -10.73 3.69
C ASP A 265 -7.96 -11.08 2.21
N PRO A 266 -7.49 -10.25 1.27
CA PRO A 266 -7.38 -10.63 -0.13
C PRO A 266 -6.25 -11.64 -0.31
N THR A 267 -6.18 -12.29 -1.46
CA THR A 267 -4.97 -12.99 -1.88
C THR A 267 -3.91 -11.99 -2.34
N TRP A 268 -2.64 -12.36 -2.19
CA TRP A 268 -1.51 -11.47 -2.43
C TRP A 268 -0.66 -11.98 -3.59
N PHE A 269 -0.29 -11.10 -4.49
CA PHE A 269 0.63 -11.36 -5.58
C PHE A 269 1.64 -10.22 -5.70
N HIS A 270 2.87 -10.45 -5.26
CA HIS A 270 3.93 -9.44 -5.35
C HIS A 270 4.79 -9.67 -6.57
N CYS A 271 4.80 -8.68 -7.48
CA CYS A 271 5.68 -8.67 -8.65
C CYS A 271 7.12 -8.38 -8.23
N ARG A 272 8.08 -9.10 -8.80
CA ARG A 272 9.50 -8.79 -8.63
C ARG A 272 9.77 -7.36 -9.11
N LEU A 273 10.69 -6.68 -8.43
CA LEU A 273 11.08 -5.32 -8.81
C LEU A 273 11.89 -5.34 -10.10
N VAL A 274 11.69 -4.30 -10.91
CA VAL A 274 12.55 -4.09 -12.08
C VAL A 274 13.82 -3.39 -11.60
N VAL A 275 14.95 -4.02 -11.85
CA VAL A 275 16.28 -3.55 -11.47
C VAL A 275 17.10 -3.25 -12.72
N ASP A 276 18.10 -2.37 -12.59
CA ASP A 276 19.11 -2.12 -13.61
C ASP A 276 20.15 -3.26 -13.68
N HIS A 277 21.10 -3.15 -14.58
CA HIS A 277 22.20 -4.11 -14.75
C HIS A 277 23.11 -4.25 -13.50
N ASN A 278 23.06 -3.27 -12.59
CA ASN A 278 23.79 -3.28 -11.30
C ASN A 278 22.93 -3.83 -10.15
N GLY A 279 21.73 -4.35 -10.44
CA GLY A 279 20.79 -4.83 -9.44
C GLY A 279 20.12 -3.70 -8.63
N ARG A 280 20.27 -2.44 -9.03
CA ARG A 280 19.63 -1.31 -8.36
C ARG A 280 18.22 -1.13 -8.93
N ARG A 281 17.28 -0.82 -8.04
CA ARG A 281 15.90 -0.53 -8.42
C ARG A 281 15.86 0.66 -9.39
N LEU A 282 15.13 0.51 -10.49
CA LEU A 282 14.80 1.63 -11.38
C LEU A 282 13.88 2.59 -10.61
N ALA A 283 14.51 3.58 -9.96
CA ALA A 283 13.80 4.54 -9.12
C ALA A 283 13.23 5.69 -9.96
N LYS A 284 12.21 6.38 -9.38
CA LYS A 284 11.51 7.55 -9.96
C LYS A 284 12.41 8.75 -10.36
N ARG A 285 13.71 8.69 -10.12
CA ARG A 285 14.64 9.81 -10.35
C ARG A 285 15.03 10.03 -11.80
N HIS A 286 14.63 9.15 -12.71
CA HIS A 286 14.92 9.28 -14.13
C HIS A 286 13.62 9.46 -14.89
N ASP A 287 13.21 10.71 -15.13
CA ASP A 287 12.07 11.05 -15.99
C ASP A 287 12.18 10.39 -17.38
N ALA A 288 13.40 10.09 -17.83
CA ALA A 288 13.70 9.38 -19.06
C ALA A 288 13.08 7.96 -19.14
N LEU A 289 12.79 7.33 -17.98
CA LEU A 289 12.18 6.00 -17.86
C LEU A 289 10.66 6.05 -17.61
N SER A 290 10.05 7.23 -17.68
CA SER A 290 8.60 7.36 -17.61
C SER A 290 7.96 6.78 -18.88
N LEU A 291 6.76 6.18 -18.73
CA LEU A 291 6.00 5.63 -19.86
C LEU A 291 5.75 6.70 -20.93
N ARG A 292 5.48 7.93 -20.50
CA ARG A 292 5.26 9.06 -21.39
C ARG A 292 6.51 9.39 -22.22
N ALA A 293 7.69 9.45 -21.61
CA ALA A 293 8.95 9.69 -22.31
C ALA A 293 9.28 8.56 -23.29
N MET A 294 9.05 7.31 -22.90
CA MET A 294 9.25 6.16 -23.77
C MET A 294 8.30 6.17 -24.96
N ARG A 295 7.02 6.49 -24.75
CA ARG A 295 6.04 6.67 -25.82
C ARG A 295 6.44 7.78 -26.80
N GLN A 296 6.94 8.91 -26.29
CA GLN A 296 7.44 10.01 -27.13
C GLN A 296 8.66 9.63 -27.98
N ARG A 297 9.48 8.66 -27.49
CA ARG A 297 10.58 8.07 -28.25
C ARG A 297 10.13 6.98 -29.24
N GLY A 298 8.84 6.75 -29.40
CA GLY A 298 8.29 5.78 -30.35
C GLY A 298 8.25 4.35 -29.85
N LEU A 299 8.53 4.06 -28.56
CA LEU A 299 8.37 2.73 -28.02
C LEU A 299 6.91 2.30 -28.01
N THR A 300 6.67 1.04 -28.32
CA THR A 300 5.35 0.42 -28.30
C THR A 300 5.05 -0.20 -26.92
N PRO A 301 3.78 -0.47 -26.57
CA PRO A 301 3.43 -1.24 -25.38
C PRO A 301 4.19 -2.59 -25.30
N MET A 302 4.37 -3.27 -26.42
CA MET A 302 5.09 -4.54 -26.47
C MET A 302 6.56 -4.40 -26.05
N ASN A 303 7.25 -3.34 -26.50
CA ASN A 303 8.62 -3.06 -26.08
C ASN A 303 8.75 -2.87 -24.56
N ILE A 304 7.74 -2.25 -23.92
CA ILE A 304 7.76 -1.96 -22.48
C ILE A 304 7.41 -3.20 -21.64
N LEU A 305 6.50 -4.04 -22.14
CA LEU A 305 6.02 -5.22 -21.43
C LEU A 305 6.88 -6.46 -21.65
N SER A 306 7.66 -6.51 -22.73
CA SER A 306 8.63 -7.60 -22.96
C SER A 306 9.72 -7.58 -21.89
N ALA A 307 10.31 -8.77 -21.62
CA ALA A 307 11.36 -8.94 -20.60
C ALA A 307 12.66 -8.20 -20.92
N GLU A 308 12.88 -7.90 -22.20
CA GLU A 308 14.07 -7.22 -22.71
C GLU A 308 13.77 -5.75 -22.95
N LEU A 309 14.02 -4.91 -21.93
CA LEU A 309 14.19 -3.50 -22.21
C LEU A 309 15.63 -3.31 -22.70
N PRO A 310 15.84 -2.65 -23.84
CA PRO A 310 17.14 -2.11 -24.14
C PRO A 310 17.45 -1.07 -23.06
N VAL A 311 18.32 -1.45 -22.12
CA VAL A 311 18.92 -0.50 -21.18
C VAL A 311 20.06 0.14 -21.95
N GLU A 312 19.77 1.07 -22.83
CA GLU A 312 20.76 1.97 -23.39
C GLU A 312 20.39 3.42 -23.05
N ALA A 313 21.37 4.01 -22.40
CA ALA A 313 21.85 5.35 -22.14
C ALA A 313 21.07 6.20 -21.14
#